data_43cc1769688e815c9c3fa669dd9d73ba
#
_entry.id   43cc1769688e815c9c3fa669dd9d73ba
#
_cell.length_a   1.000
_cell.length_b   1.000
_cell.length_c   1.000
_cell.angle_alpha   90.00
_cell.angle_beta   90.00
_cell.angle_gamma   90.00
#
_symmetry.space_group_name_H-M   'P 1'
#
loop_
_entity.id
_entity.type
_entity.pdbx_description
1 polymer ?
#
loop_
_entity_poly.entity_id
_entity_poly.type
_entity_poly.pdbx_seq_one_letter_code
_entity_poly.pdbx_strand_id
1 'polypeptide(L)' 'MSTQAQAQDLQAQYTAGAITADEYKELLEDLKHTAAVNEAAGDLAKLTQLHEMLDDLKSAAGLI' A
#
# COMPACT_ATOMS: atom_id res chain seq x y z
N MET A 1 -1.97 -12.85 -5.16
CA MET A 1 -0.77 -12.16 -4.64
C MET A 1 -1.17 -11.42 -3.37
N SER A 2 -0.35 -11.45 -2.33
CA SER A 2 -0.68 -10.79 -1.07
C SER A 2 -0.54 -9.27 -1.18
N THR A 3 -1.27 -8.55 -0.34
CA THR A 3 -1.18 -7.07 -0.27
C THR A 3 0.25 -6.63 0.04
N GLN A 4 0.92 -7.33 0.94
CA GLN A 4 2.29 -7.00 1.31
C GLN A 4 3.24 -7.13 0.11
N ALA A 5 3.11 -8.19 -0.68
CA ALA A 5 3.94 -8.38 -1.86
C ALA A 5 3.68 -7.29 -2.90
N GLN A 6 2.42 -6.92 -3.10
CA GLN A 6 2.06 -5.84 -4.01
C GLN A 6 2.61 -4.50 -3.55
N ALA A 7 2.54 -4.22 -2.25
CA ALA A 7 3.07 -2.98 -1.69
C ALA A 7 4.58 -2.89 -1.87
N GLN A 8 5.30 -3.99 -1.64
CA GLN A 8 6.74 -4.04 -1.86
C GLN A 8 7.11 -3.83 -3.31
N ASP A 9 6.34 -4.39 -4.23
CA ASP A 9 6.54 -4.20 -5.66
C ASP A 9 6.36 -2.74 -6.06
N LEU A 10 5.33 -2.08 -5.56
CA LEU A 10 5.10 -0.65 -5.79
C LEU A 10 6.24 0.19 -5.23
N GLN A 11 6.72 -0.13 -4.05
CA GLN A 11 7.85 0.55 -3.43
C GLN A 11 9.10 0.43 -4.31
N ALA A 12 9.37 -0.76 -4.84
CA ALA A 12 10.49 -0.98 -5.74
C ALA A 12 10.37 -0.16 -7.02
N GLN A 13 9.19 -0.08 -7.60
CA GLN A 13 8.93 0.72 -8.79
C GLN A 13 9.15 2.21 -8.52
N TYR A 14 8.68 2.71 -7.39
CA TYR A 14 8.88 4.09 -7.01
C TYR A 14 10.36 4.41 -6.79
N THR A 15 11.07 3.55 -6.08
CA THR A 15 12.50 3.71 -5.81
C THR A 15 13.32 3.68 -7.10
N ALA A 16 12.92 2.86 -8.06
CA ALA A 16 13.57 2.76 -9.37
C ALA A 16 13.21 3.90 -10.31
N GLY A 17 12.27 4.76 -9.94
CA GLY A 17 11.83 5.86 -10.78
C GLY A 17 10.86 5.45 -11.89
N ALA A 18 10.31 4.25 -11.82
CA ALA A 18 9.35 3.76 -12.81
C ALA A 18 7.98 4.40 -12.67
N ILE A 19 7.63 4.87 -11.48
CA ILE A 19 6.39 5.61 -11.20
C ILE A 19 6.70 6.87 -10.42
N THR A 20 5.83 7.88 -10.55
CA THR A 20 5.96 9.14 -9.81
C THR A 20 5.46 9.00 -8.37
N ALA A 21 5.76 9.99 -7.54
CA ALA A 21 5.25 10.04 -6.16
C ALA A 21 3.72 10.04 -6.13
N ASP A 22 3.07 10.80 -7.01
CA ASP A 22 1.62 10.85 -7.08
C ASP A 22 1.03 9.50 -7.49
N GLU A 23 1.65 8.83 -8.46
CA GLU A 23 1.24 7.51 -8.89
C GLU A 23 1.41 6.47 -7.78
N TYR A 24 2.52 6.53 -7.06
CA TYR A 24 2.78 5.65 -5.95
C TYR A 24 1.73 5.80 -4.84
N LYS A 25 1.42 7.05 -4.47
CA LYS A 25 0.40 7.35 -3.48
C LYS A 25 -0.97 6.81 -3.91
N GLU A 26 -1.35 7.05 -5.16
CA GLU A 26 -2.62 6.59 -5.70
C GLU A 26 -2.73 5.08 -5.71
N LEU A 27 -1.66 4.39 -6.14
CA LEU A 27 -1.61 2.93 -6.17
C LEU A 27 -1.65 2.33 -4.76
N LEU A 28 -1.02 2.97 -3.77
CA LEU A 28 -1.11 2.53 -2.38
C LEU A 28 -2.53 2.67 -1.83
N GLU A 29 -3.23 3.75 -2.17
CA GLU A 29 -4.62 3.95 -1.76
C GLU A 29 -5.55 2.91 -2.39
N ASP A 30 -5.36 2.61 -3.67
CA ASP A 30 -6.10 1.55 -4.35
C ASP A 30 -5.82 0.19 -3.72
N LEU A 31 -4.58 -0.10 -3.39
CA LEU A 31 -4.20 -1.34 -2.76
C LEU A 31 -4.83 -1.46 -1.36
N LYS A 32 -4.87 -0.37 -0.60
CA LYS A 32 -5.52 -0.32 0.69
C LYS A 32 -6.99 -0.69 0.59
N HIS A 33 -7.68 -0.14 -0.40
CA HIS A 33 -9.09 -0.43 -0.65
C HIS A 33 -9.30 -1.90 -1.06
N THR A 34 -8.50 -2.39 -1.98
CA THR A 34 -8.57 -3.77 -2.46
C THR A 34 -8.29 -4.76 -1.33
N ALA A 35 -7.31 -4.47 -0.49
CA ALA A 35 -6.96 -5.32 0.66
C ALA A 35 -8.11 -5.39 1.67
N ALA A 36 -8.79 -4.28 1.91
CA ALA A 36 -9.94 -4.25 2.81
C ALA A 36 -11.05 -5.18 2.33
N VAL A 37 -11.25 -5.27 1.02
CA VAL A 37 -12.31 -6.11 0.44
C VAL A 37 -11.88 -7.57 0.35
N ASN A 38 -10.64 -7.84 -0.05
CA ASN A 38 -10.21 -9.19 -0.42
C ASN A 38 -9.46 -9.94 0.69
N GLU A 39 -8.57 -9.27 1.42
CA GLU A 39 -7.74 -9.93 2.44
C GLU A 39 -8.26 -9.74 3.86
N ALA A 40 -8.78 -8.56 4.14
CA ALA A 40 -9.20 -8.19 5.49
C ALA A 40 -10.71 -8.17 5.67
N ALA A 41 -11.46 -8.74 4.73
CA ALA A 41 -12.91 -8.78 4.80
C ALA A 41 -13.37 -9.48 6.09
N GLY A 42 -14.05 -8.75 6.97
CA GLY A 42 -14.54 -9.28 8.23
C GLY A 42 -13.49 -9.39 9.35
N ASP A 43 -12.25 -8.97 9.10
CA ASP A 43 -11.17 -9.01 10.09
C ASP A 43 -10.62 -7.61 10.33
N LEU A 44 -11.11 -6.96 11.39
CA LEU A 44 -10.70 -5.59 11.73
C LEU A 44 -9.23 -5.50 12.14
N ALA A 45 -8.69 -6.51 12.82
CA ALA A 45 -7.29 -6.51 13.25
C ALA A 45 -6.37 -6.56 12.03
N LYS A 46 -6.69 -7.42 11.07
CA LYS A 46 -5.91 -7.52 9.83
C LYS A 46 -6.01 -6.25 9.00
N LEU A 47 -7.20 -5.67 8.92
CA LEU A 47 -7.43 -4.41 8.22
C LEU A 47 -6.58 -3.28 8.80
N THR A 48 -6.54 -3.17 10.13
CA THR A 48 -5.74 -2.19 10.83
C THR A 48 -4.25 -2.36 10.52
N GLN A 49 -3.75 -3.60 10.56
CA GLN A 49 -2.36 -3.89 10.24
C GLN A 49 -2.00 -3.51 8.81
N LEU A 50 -2.87 -3.83 7.87
CA LEU A 50 -2.65 -3.47 6.46
C LEU A 50 -2.63 -1.96 6.26
N HIS A 51 -3.56 -1.25 6.90
CA HIS A 51 -3.61 0.22 6.82
C HIS A 51 -2.36 0.85 7.41
N GLU A 52 -1.89 0.37 8.56
CA GLU A 52 -0.66 0.87 9.18
C GLU A 52 0.55 0.64 8.29
N MET A 53 0.66 -0.54 7.69
CA MET A 53 1.76 -0.86 6.77
C MET A 53 1.77 0.09 5.58
N LEU A 54 0.62 0.31 4.95
CA LEU A 54 0.51 1.17 3.78
C LEU A 54 0.74 2.64 4.13
N ASP A 55 0.26 3.09 5.29
CA ASP A 55 0.51 4.45 5.76
C ASP A 55 2.00 4.66 6.08
N ASP A 56 2.68 3.65 6.63
CA ASP A 56 4.12 3.70 6.85
C ASP A 56 4.89 3.85 5.54
N LEU A 57 4.48 3.16 4.48
CA LEU A 57 5.10 3.29 3.17
C LEU A 57 4.92 4.70 2.60
N LYS A 58 3.73 5.28 2.76
CA LYS A 58 3.49 6.67 2.35
C LYS A 58 4.37 7.64 3.13
N SER A 59 4.46 7.47 4.43
CA SER A 59 5.25 8.32 5.30
C SER A 59 6.74 8.22 4.96
N ALA A 60 7.24 7.01 4.73
CA ALA A 60 8.63 6.79 4.34
C ALA A 60 8.98 7.44 3.01
N ALA A 61 8.01 7.53 2.11
CA ALA A 61 8.18 8.19 0.82
C ALA A 61 7.95 9.70 0.88
N GLY A 62 7.58 10.25 2.03
CA GLY A 62 7.31 11.68 2.19
C GLY A 62 6.00 12.14 1.59
N LEU A 63 5.02 11.26 1.47
CA LEU A 63 3.74 11.54 0.82
C LEU A 63 2.62 11.94 1.79
N ILE A 64 2.93 12.01 3.07
CA ILE A 64 1.99 12.43 4.11
C ILE A 64 2.47 13.74 4.73
#